data_737168b8770d37af0d56fd937d6c5584
#
_entry.id   737168b8770d37af0d56fd937d6c5584
#
_cell.length_a   1.000
_cell.length_b   1.000
_cell.length_c   1.000
_cell.angle_alpha   90.00
_cell.angle_beta   90.00
_cell.angle_gamma   90.00
#
_symmetry.space_group_name_H-M   'P 1'
#
loop_
_entity.id
_entity.type
_entity.pdbx_description
1 polymer ?
#
loop_
_entity_poly.entity_id
_entity_poly.type
_entity_poly.pdbx_seq_one_letter_code
_entity_poly.pdbx_strand_id
1 'polypeptide(L)'
;MRCAALTGISPEIIKDLRVGKPRTIELQSTHNIVSIASVKPGPDSHIFMTSIDLEDLDPGDQGICVIVLAISVSMKRMVEFSQGRYYEERERMSARIQVKYCASAVVKQVFREGFFGPTTVEVLKSSCYHAG
;
A
#
# COMPACT_ATOMS: atom_id res chain seq x y z
N MET A 1 7.38 -4.02 -14.81
CA MET A 1 7.90 -3.20 -13.69
C MET A 1 7.58 -3.89 -12.38
N ARG A 2 8.58 -4.08 -11.57
CA ARG A 2 8.42 -4.69 -10.24
C ARG A 2 8.38 -3.59 -9.18
N CYS A 3 7.37 -3.63 -8.31
CA CYS A 3 7.18 -2.63 -7.27
C CYS A 3 6.50 -3.23 -6.03
N ALA A 4 6.54 -2.49 -4.93
CA ALA A 4 5.81 -2.85 -3.73
C ALA A 4 4.30 -2.87 -4.00
N ALA A 5 3.59 -3.76 -3.33
CA ALA A 5 2.15 -3.89 -3.45
C ALA A 5 1.45 -3.60 -2.13
N LEU A 6 0.44 -2.75 -2.18
CA LEU A 6 -0.48 -2.51 -1.08
C LEU A 6 -1.81 -3.16 -1.41
N THR A 7 -2.28 -4.00 -0.50
CA THR A 7 -3.50 -4.80 -0.67
C THR A 7 -4.58 -4.41 0.33
N GLY A 8 -5.80 -4.81 0.06
CA GLY A 8 -6.92 -4.52 0.95
C GLY A 8 -7.25 -3.04 1.10
N ILE A 9 -6.89 -2.22 0.12
CA ILE A 9 -7.20 -0.79 0.13
C ILE A 9 -8.67 -0.59 -0.21
N SER A 10 -9.32 0.32 0.50
CA SER A 10 -10.73 0.63 0.25
C SER A 10 -10.99 0.95 -1.23
N PRO A 11 -12.00 0.34 -1.86
CA PRO A 11 -12.35 0.66 -3.24
C PRO A 11 -12.67 2.13 -3.47
N GLU A 12 -13.20 2.82 -2.46
CA GLU A 12 -13.51 4.25 -2.54
C GLU A 12 -12.23 5.09 -2.67
N ILE A 13 -11.17 4.70 -1.94
CA ILE A 13 -9.88 5.38 -2.03
C ILE A 13 -9.31 5.23 -3.43
N ILE A 14 -9.35 4.02 -3.99
CA ILE A 14 -8.86 3.77 -5.34
C ILE A 14 -9.66 4.57 -6.37
N LYS A 15 -10.97 4.62 -6.21
CA LYS A 15 -11.85 5.41 -7.08
C LYS A 15 -11.49 6.90 -7.03
N ASP A 16 -11.28 7.44 -5.83
CA ASP A 16 -10.92 8.84 -5.65
C ASP A 16 -9.56 9.17 -6.28
N LEU A 17 -8.60 8.27 -6.14
CA LEU A 17 -7.28 8.44 -6.76
C LEU A 17 -7.36 8.48 -8.29
N ARG A 18 -8.23 7.66 -8.89
CA ARG A 18 -8.43 7.66 -10.36
C ARG A 18 -8.94 8.98 -10.89
N VAL A 19 -9.60 9.79 -10.08
CA VAL A 19 -10.07 11.12 -10.45
C VAL A 19 -8.92 12.13 -10.55
N GLY A 20 -7.73 11.78 -10.07
CA GLY A 20 -6.51 12.56 -10.26
C GLY A 20 -6.11 13.45 -9.10
N LYS A 21 -6.80 13.38 -7.96
CA LYS A 21 -6.42 14.15 -6.78
C LYS A 21 -5.39 13.39 -5.95
N PRO A 22 -4.27 14.02 -5.55
CA PRO A 22 -3.37 13.44 -4.57
C PRO A 22 -4.13 13.16 -3.27
N ARG A 23 -3.81 12.05 -2.61
CA ARG A 23 -4.49 11.66 -1.38
C ARG A 23 -3.49 11.11 -0.37
N THR A 24 -3.75 11.41 0.90
CA THR A 24 -3.04 10.81 2.02
C THR A 24 -3.84 9.61 2.51
N ILE A 25 -3.19 8.47 2.62
CA ILE A 25 -3.80 7.20 3.03
C ILE A 25 -3.12 6.75 4.30
N GLU A 26 -3.93 6.34 5.28
CA GLU A 26 -3.42 5.72 6.49
C GLU A 26 -3.39 4.21 6.34
N LEU A 27 -2.22 3.62 6.59
CA LEU A 27 -2.00 2.18 6.56
C LEU A 27 -1.89 1.66 7.99
N GLN A 28 -2.67 0.63 8.30
CA GLN A 28 -2.68 0.00 9.62
C GLN A 28 -2.26 -1.47 9.57
N SER A 29 -2.39 -2.13 8.44
CA SER A 29 -2.01 -3.53 8.33
C SER A 29 -0.50 -3.67 8.25
N THR A 30 0.03 -4.63 9.02
CA THR A 30 1.47 -4.86 9.13
C THR A 30 2.10 -5.18 7.77
N HIS A 31 1.46 -6.00 6.96
CA HIS A 31 2.01 -6.37 5.66
C HIS A 31 2.14 -5.19 4.69
N ASN A 32 1.20 -4.24 4.72
CA ASN A 32 1.30 -3.03 3.92
C ASN A 32 2.42 -2.12 4.40
N ILE A 33 2.56 -1.96 5.72
CA ILE A 33 3.63 -1.15 6.30
C ILE A 33 4.99 -1.73 5.96
N VAL A 34 5.16 -3.05 6.08
CA VAL A 34 6.41 -3.73 5.72
C VAL A 34 6.71 -3.55 4.23
N SER A 35 5.69 -3.64 3.38
CA SER A 35 5.87 -3.50 1.93
C SER A 35 6.37 -2.12 1.52
N ILE A 36 5.97 -1.07 2.21
CA ILE A 36 6.42 0.30 1.90
C ILE A 36 7.68 0.73 2.65
N ALA A 37 8.16 -0.06 3.59
CA ALA A 37 9.27 0.34 4.48
C ALA A 37 10.56 0.67 3.73
N SER A 38 10.79 0.04 2.59
CA SER A 38 11.98 0.28 1.76
C SER A 38 11.73 1.24 0.60
N VAL A 39 10.53 1.74 0.44
CA VAL A 39 10.18 2.65 -0.65
C VAL A 39 10.60 4.07 -0.27
N LYS A 40 11.31 4.74 -1.18
CA LYS A 40 11.70 6.13 -1.01
C LYS A 40 10.75 7.02 -1.81
N PRO A 41 10.18 8.07 -1.21
CA PRO A 41 9.33 9.00 -1.96
C PRO A 41 10.09 9.67 -3.09
N GLY A 42 9.41 9.94 -4.19
CA GLY A 42 9.99 10.63 -5.33
C GLY A 42 9.21 10.40 -6.61
N PRO A 43 9.53 11.13 -7.68
CA PRO A 43 8.80 11.05 -8.94
C PRO A 43 8.91 9.69 -9.64
N ASP A 44 9.93 8.91 -9.31
CA ASP A 44 10.14 7.57 -9.86
C ASP A 44 9.68 6.44 -8.93
N SER A 45 9.12 6.79 -7.77
CA SER A 45 8.66 5.81 -6.78
C SER A 45 7.24 5.39 -7.08
N HIS A 46 7.10 4.23 -7.72
CA HIS A 46 5.81 3.64 -8.05
C HIS A 46 5.50 2.50 -7.11
N ILE A 47 4.25 2.43 -6.67
CA ILE A 47 3.71 1.27 -5.95
C ILE A 47 2.41 0.84 -6.61
N PHE A 48 2.07 -0.44 -6.43
CA PHE A 48 0.81 -1.01 -6.87
C PHE A 48 -0.19 -1.00 -5.70
N MET A 49 -1.42 -0.60 -5.98
CA MET A 49 -2.52 -0.61 -5.02
C MET A 49 -3.71 -1.38 -5.54
N THR A 50 -4.31 -2.20 -4.69
CA THR A 50 -5.53 -2.93 -5.01
C THR A 50 -6.42 -3.07 -3.80
N SER A 51 -7.73 -3.20 -4.02
CA SER A 51 -8.69 -3.55 -2.98
C SER A 51 -8.72 -5.05 -2.69
N ILE A 52 -8.10 -5.86 -3.52
CA ILE A 52 -8.01 -7.30 -3.31
C ILE A 52 -7.12 -7.57 -2.11
N ASP A 53 -7.51 -8.52 -1.26
CA ASP A 53 -6.73 -8.90 -0.10
C ASP A 53 -5.47 -9.66 -0.51
N LEU A 54 -4.43 -9.59 0.33
CA LEU A 54 -3.15 -10.22 0.05
C LEU A 54 -3.26 -11.71 -0.28
N GLU A 55 -4.14 -12.41 0.41
CA GLU A 55 -4.34 -13.86 0.23
C GLU A 55 -4.95 -14.21 -1.12
N ASP A 56 -5.71 -13.29 -1.69
CA ASP A 56 -6.44 -13.48 -2.94
C ASP A 56 -5.73 -12.88 -4.15
N LEU A 57 -4.59 -12.25 -3.94
CA LEU A 57 -3.87 -11.57 -5.02
C LEU A 57 -3.16 -12.56 -5.94
N ASP A 58 -3.56 -12.57 -7.20
CA ASP A 58 -3.08 -13.48 -8.23
C ASP A 58 -2.74 -12.76 -9.53
N PRO A 59 -1.92 -13.40 -10.40
CA PRO A 59 -1.73 -12.86 -11.75
C PRO A 59 -3.06 -12.67 -12.48
N GLY A 60 -3.18 -11.55 -13.18
CA GLY A 60 -4.40 -11.13 -13.86
C GLY A 60 -5.25 -10.16 -13.07
N ASP A 61 -5.00 -10.01 -11.78
CA ASP A 61 -5.74 -9.07 -10.94
C ASP A 61 -5.42 -7.63 -11.30
N GLN A 62 -6.43 -6.79 -11.18
CA GLN A 62 -6.35 -5.39 -11.55
C GLN A 62 -6.19 -4.49 -10.33
N GLY A 63 -5.49 -3.40 -10.55
CA GLY A 63 -5.31 -2.34 -9.57
C GLY A 63 -4.82 -1.08 -10.24
N ILE A 64 -4.17 -0.24 -9.46
CA ILE A 64 -3.58 1.00 -9.97
C ILE A 64 -2.12 1.10 -9.58
N CYS A 65 -1.34 1.78 -10.40
CA CYS A 65 -0.04 2.29 -10.03
C CYS A 65 -0.16 3.73 -9.56
N VAL A 66 0.50 4.03 -8.47
CA VAL A 66 0.56 5.39 -7.92
C VAL A 66 2.00 5.80 -7.69
N ILE A 67 2.24 7.11 -7.71
CA ILE A 67 3.53 7.69 -7.37
C ILE A 67 3.47 8.06 -5.89
N VAL A 68 4.51 7.68 -5.15
CA VAL A 68 4.61 7.99 -3.72
C VAL A 68 5.27 9.35 -3.55
N LEU A 69 4.51 10.30 -3.00
CA LEU A 69 4.98 11.67 -2.77
C LEU A 69 5.58 11.86 -1.39
N ALA A 70 5.05 11.16 -0.38
CA ALA A 70 5.54 11.24 0.99
C ALA A 70 5.20 9.97 1.75
N ILE A 71 6.05 9.61 2.70
CA ILE A 71 5.84 8.47 3.62
C ILE A 71 6.18 8.92 5.02
N SER A 72 5.30 8.59 5.98
CA SER A 72 5.53 8.79 7.40
C SER A 72 5.15 7.51 8.14
N VAL A 73 6.08 6.94 8.88
CA VAL A 73 5.83 5.75 9.71
C VAL A 73 5.89 6.17 11.17
N SER A 74 4.89 5.81 11.95
CA SER A 74 4.84 6.09 13.37
C SER A 74 4.54 4.83 14.17
N MET A 75 5.13 4.78 15.36
CA MET A 75 4.90 3.70 16.31
C MET A 75 4.22 4.29 17.54
N LYS A 76 3.03 3.79 17.86
CA LYS A 76 2.30 4.20 19.06
C LYS A 76 2.37 3.11 20.09
N ARG A 77 2.76 3.49 21.31
CA ARG A 77 2.69 2.64 22.49
C ARG A 77 1.33 2.84 23.15
N MET A 78 0.55 1.79 23.21
CA MET A 78 -0.74 1.81 23.90
C MET A 78 -0.64 1.00 25.19
N VAL A 79 -1.06 1.62 26.30
CA VAL A 79 -1.15 0.95 27.59
C VAL A 79 -2.63 0.73 27.88
N GLU A 80 -3.05 -0.53 27.92
CA GLU A 80 -4.41 -0.88 28.32
C GLU A 80 -4.42 -1.42 29.74
N PHE A 81 -5.25 -0.83 30.60
CA PHE A 81 -5.52 -1.33 31.94
C PHE A 81 -6.76 -2.23 31.91
N SER A 82 -6.56 -3.53 32.15
CA SER A 82 -7.65 -4.47 32.32
C SER A 82 -7.87 -4.74 33.79
N GLN A 83 -9.05 -4.41 34.30
CA GLN A 83 -9.50 -4.66 35.69
C GLN A 83 -8.60 -4.07 36.81
N GLY A 84 -7.88 -3.01 36.52
CA GLY A 84 -7.07 -2.30 37.51
C GLY A 84 -5.84 -3.03 38.03
N ARG A 85 -5.53 -4.23 37.53
CA ARG A 85 -4.39 -5.05 37.96
C ARG A 85 -3.37 -5.41 36.91
N TYR A 86 -3.73 -5.31 35.64
CA TYR A 86 -2.85 -5.64 34.53
C TYR A 86 -2.83 -4.49 33.53
N TYR A 87 -1.66 -4.10 33.13
CA TYR A 87 -1.50 -3.27 31.95
C TYR A 87 -0.84 -4.10 30.85
N GLU A 88 -1.40 -4.03 29.65
CA GLU A 88 -0.76 -4.55 28.44
C GLU A 88 -0.18 -3.39 27.66
N GLU A 89 1.13 -3.43 27.44
CA GLU A 89 1.76 -2.53 26.50
C GLU A 89 1.63 -3.14 25.09
N ARG A 90 0.92 -2.45 24.22
CA ARG A 90 0.85 -2.81 22.81
C ARG A 90 1.54 -1.75 21.99
N GLU A 91 2.49 -2.20 21.18
CA GLU A 91 3.08 -1.35 20.17
C GLU A 91 2.25 -1.46 18.89
N ARG A 92 1.75 -0.33 18.40
CA ARG A 92 0.98 -0.26 17.17
C ARG A 92 1.74 0.56 16.15
N MET A 93 2.11 -0.08 15.02
CA MET A 93 2.67 0.62 13.90
C MET A 93 1.56 1.17 13.02
N SER A 94 1.70 2.41 12.59
CA SER A 94 0.87 3.01 11.56
C SER A 94 1.75 3.77 10.57
N ALA A 95 1.30 3.86 9.33
CA ALA A 95 1.99 4.62 8.32
C ALA A 95 1.00 5.49 7.56
N ARG A 96 1.48 6.65 7.11
CA ARG A 96 0.73 7.52 6.21
C ARG A 96 1.53 7.69 4.95
N ILE A 97 0.87 7.52 3.82
CA ILE A 97 1.47 7.76 2.53
C ILE A 97 0.64 8.78 1.77
N GLN A 98 1.33 9.69 1.10
CA GLN A 98 0.71 10.59 0.15
C GLN A 98 1.03 10.08 -1.25
N VAL A 99 0.02 9.85 -2.05
CA VAL A 99 0.14 9.22 -3.34
C VAL A 99 -0.66 9.96 -4.40
N LYS A 100 -0.23 9.81 -5.64
CA LYS A 100 -0.89 10.37 -6.81
C LYS A 100 -1.08 9.27 -7.85
N TYR A 101 -2.25 9.22 -8.47
CA TYR A 101 -2.54 8.26 -9.52
C TYR A 101 -1.60 8.41 -10.71
N CYS A 102 -1.11 7.28 -11.20
CA CYS A 102 -0.27 7.21 -12.40
C CYS A 102 -0.98 6.47 -13.54
N ALA A 103 -1.38 5.22 -13.31
CA ALA A 103 -1.95 4.37 -14.35
C ALA A 103 -2.73 3.21 -13.76
N SER A 104 -3.63 2.63 -14.55
CA SER A 104 -4.16 1.30 -14.24
C SER A 104 -3.07 0.26 -14.46
N ALA A 105 -3.13 -0.84 -13.73
CA ALA A 105 -2.13 -1.89 -13.82
C ALA A 105 -2.75 -3.27 -13.63
N VAL A 106 -2.11 -4.26 -14.22
CA VAL A 106 -2.50 -5.67 -14.10
C VAL A 106 -1.31 -6.44 -13.55
N VAL A 107 -1.55 -7.29 -12.58
CA VAL A 107 -0.52 -8.12 -11.98
C VAL A 107 -0.10 -9.22 -12.95
N LYS A 108 1.20 -9.33 -13.21
CA LYS A 108 1.79 -10.44 -13.96
C LYS A 108 2.29 -11.54 -13.04
N GLN A 109 2.90 -11.17 -11.92
CA GLN A 109 3.47 -12.10 -10.96
C GLN A 109 3.49 -11.47 -9.57
N VAL A 110 3.27 -12.30 -8.54
CA VAL A 110 3.31 -11.89 -7.14
C VAL A 110 4.52 -12.53 -6.47
N PHE A 111 5.29 -11.73 -5.75
CA PHE A 111 6.44 -12.17 -4.98
C PHE A 111 6.21 -11.90 -3.50
N ARG A 112 6.27 -12.94 -2.68
CA ARG A 112 6.11 -12.86 -1.23
C ARG A 112 7.37 -13.37 -0.55
N GLU A 113 7.98 -12.54 0.29
CA GLU A 113 9.18 -12.91 1.04
C GLU A 113 8.79 -13.36 2.46
N GLY A 114 8.40 -14.66 2.59
CA GLY A 114 7.98 -15.23 3.87
C GLY A 114 6.68 -14.66 4.42
N PHE A 115 6.35 -15.01 5.67
CA PHE A 115 5.11 -14.57 6.32
C PHE A 115 5.11 -13.10 6.70
N PHE A 116 6.27 -12.53 6.99
CA PHE A 116 6.41 -11.17 7.50
C PHE A 116 7.19 -10.26 6.56
N GLY A 117 7.55 -10.75 5.38
CA GLY A 117 8.29 -9.99 4.41
C GLY A 117 7.42 -9.10 3.54
N PRO A 118 8.05 -8.22 2.76
CA PRO A 118 7.33 -7.36 1.84
C PRO A 118 6.71 -8.16 0.71
N THR A 119 5.59 -7.66 0.20
CA THR A 119 4.97 -8.16 -1.03
C THR A 119 5.31 -7.22 -2.18
N THR A 120 5.86 -7.78 -3.24
CA THR A 120 6.11 -7.06 -4.48
C THR A 120 5.40 -7.74 -5.63
N VAL A 121 5.12 -6.98 -6.66
CA VAL A 121 4.44 -7.49 -7.86
C VAL A 121 5.17 -7.03 -9.11
N GLU A 122 5.17 -7.90 -10.11
CA GLU A 122 5.47 -7.49 -11.47
C GLU A 122 4.17 -7.10 -12.13
N VAL A 123 4.09 -5.88 -12.68
CA VAL A 123 2.86 -5.34 -13.26
C VAL A 123 3.07 -4.86 -14.69
N LEU A 124 1.99 -4.95 -15.46
CA LEU A 124 1.85 -4.24 -16.72
C LEU A 124 1.00 -3.00 -16.48
N LYS A 125 1.57 -1.84 -16.69
CA LYS A 125 0.80 -0.61 -16.73
C LYS A 125 0.00 -0.57 -18.03
N SER A 126 -1.28 -0.21 -17.94
CA SER A 126 -1.97 0.26 -19.11
C SER A 126 -1.24 1.52 -19.58
N SER A 127 -1.02 1.64 -20.88
CA SER A 127 -0.39 2.83 -21.40
C SER A 127 -1.20 4.05 -20.95
N CYS A 128 -0.53 4.99 -20.27
CA CYS A 128 -1.08 6.32 -20.03
C CYS A 128 -1.13 7.05 -21.37
N TYR A 129 -1.90 6.51 -22.31
CA TYR A 129 -2.09 7.16 -23.56
C TYR A 129 -3.13 8.23 -23.36
N HIS A 130 -2.65 9.40 -23.05
CA HIS A 130 -3.45 10.57 -23.26
C HIS A 130 -3.35 10.89 -24.75
N ALA A 131 -4.32 10.40 -25.50
CA ALA A 131 -4.50 10.84 -26.87
C ALA A 131 -4.86 12.32 -26.83
N GLY A 132 -3.94 13.10 -27.15
CA GLY A 132 -4.09 14.55 -27.20
C GLY A 132 -3.43 15.26 -26.10
#